data_408c69024076d274e00cb9ee0e6fc7eb
#
_entry.id   408c69024076d274e00cb9ee0e6fc7eb
#
_cell.length_a   1.000
_cell.length_b   1.000
_cell.length_c   1.000
_cell.angle_alpha   90.00
_cell.angle_beta   90.00
_cell.angle_gamma   90.00
#
_symmetry.space_group_name_H-M   'P 1'
#
loop_
_entity.id
_entity.type
_entity.pdbx_description
1 polymer ?
#
loop_
_entity_poly.entity_id
_entity_poly.type
_entity_poly.pdbx_seq_one_letter_code
_entity_poly.pdbx_strand_id
1 'polypeptide(L)'
;MSAPFHDTAAAATFRPEKMAKVNLFESPRLFCDVYCLLPGQSQASHSHADNDKVYSVLTGRCRVEIGAEQRTLRAGEVAIAAAGVAHAVHNDSDAPATLLVVMAPHPRFPGAPPPG
;
A
#
# COMPACT_ATOMS: atom_id res chain seq x y z
N MET A 1 18.62 -13.64 -4.21
CA MET A 1 17.51 -14.19 -3.42
C MET A 1 17.09 -13.17 -2.37
N SER A 2 15.81 -12.93 -2.23
CA SER A 2 15.31 -11.96 -1.25
C SER A 2 15.48 -12.50 0.17
N ALA A 3 15.79 -11.61 1.11
CA ALA A 3 15.76 -11.97 2.52
C ALA A 3 14.33 -12.28 2.95
N PRO A 4 14.10 -13.32 3.74
CA PRO A 4 12.73 -13.66 4.15
C PRO A 4 12.21 -12.83 5.33
N PHE A 5 13.08 -12.10 6.03
CA PHE A 5 12.70 -11.32 7.21
C PHE A 5 13.02 -9.83 6.98
N HIS A 6 12.09 -8.95 7.35
CA HIS A 6 12.25 -7.52 7.20
C HIS A 6 11.76 -6.79 8.44
N ASP A 7 12.49 -5.74 8.82
CA ASP A 7 12.04 -4.78 9.83
C ASP A 7 11.46 -3.60 9.07
N THR A 8 10.14 -3.41 9.15
CA THR A 8 9.45 -2.37 8.40
C THR A 8 9.87 -0.96 8.82
N ALA A 9 10.22 -0.77 10.09
CA ALA A 9 10.70 0.53 10.55
C ALA A 9 12.06 0.86 9.96
N ALA A 10 12.94 -0.14 9.86
CA ALA A 10 14.26 0.03 9.26
C ALA A 10 14.17 0.24 7.74
N ALA A 11 13.20 -0.39 7.09
CA ALA A 11 12.99 -0.25 5.65
C ALA A 11 12.34 1.08 5.26
N ALA A 12 11.60 1.72 6.17
CA ALA A 12 10.87 2.93 5.86
C ALA A 12 11.79 4.03 5.34
N THR A 13 11.41 4.62 4.21
CA THR A 13 12.16 5.69 3.57
C THR A 13 11.15 6.72 3.07
N PHE A 14 11.29 7.97 3.50
CA PHE A 14 10.38 9.05 3.12
C PHE A 14 11.02 9.95 2.09
N ARG A 15 10.20 10.48 1.18
CA ARG A 15 10.64 11.40 0.13
C ARG A 15 9.85 12.70 0.24
N PRO A 16 10.50 13.87 0.17
CA PRO A 16 9.78 15.15 0.31
C PRO A 16 8.86 15.47 -0.87
N GLU A 17 9.17 14.98 -2.06
CA GLU A 17 8.41 15.34 -3.27
C GLU A 17 7.15 14.50 -3.49
N LYS A 18 7.10 13.29 -2.95
CA LYS A 18 5.93 12.40 -3.08
C LYS A 18 6.05 11.22 -2.14
N MET A 19 4.97 10.49 -1.93
CA MET A 19 5.02 9.26 -1.16
C MET A 19 6.04 8.28 -1.74
N ALA A 20 6.68 7.52 -0.86
CA ALA A 20 7.64 6.50 -1.27
C ALA A 20 7.02 5.11 -1.16
N LYS A 21 7.42 4.22 -2.07
CA LYS A 21 7.06 2.80 -2.05
C LYS A 21 8.35 2.01 -1.96
N VAL A 22 8.57 1.35 -0.84
CA VAL A 22 9.77 0.53 -0.62
C VAL A 22 9.39 -0.92 -0.85
N ASN A 23 9.91 -1.51 -1.92
CA ASN A 23 9.60 -2.90 -2.24
C ASN A 23 10.37 -3.85 -1.33
N LEU A 24 9.66 -4.76 -0.66
CA LEU A 24 10.27 -5.81 0.15
C LEU A 24 10.39 -7.11 -0.63
N PHE A 25 9.39 -7.43 -1.44
CA PHE A 25 9.35 -8.67 -2.22
C PHE A 25 8.37 -8.51 -3.38
N GLU A 26 8.68 -9.16 -4.50
CA GLU A 26 7.74 -9.28 -5.60
C GLU A 26 7.96 -10.57 -6.38
N SER A 27 6.88 -11.07 -6.93
CA SER A 27 6.85 -12.24 -7.81
C SER A 27 5.64 -12.09 -8.73
N PRO A 28 5.44 -12.99 -9.71
CA PRO A 28 4.19 -12.95 -10.48
C PRO A 28 2.92 -13.06 -9.63
N ARG A 29 3.02 -13.59 -8.42
CA ARG A 29 1.87 -13.83 -7.54
C ARG A 29 1.50 -12.64 -6.67
N LEU A 30 2.46 -11.77 -6.31
CA LEU A 30 2.17 -10.61 -5.45
C LEU A 30 3.33 -9.61 -5.44
N PHE A 31 3.04 -8.40 -4.97
CA PHE A 31 4.09 -7.56 -4.40
C PHE A 31 3.78 -7.27 -2.93
N CYS A 32 4.83 -7.00 -2.18
CA CYS A 32 4.75 -6.60 -0.77
C CYS A 32 5.65 -5.39 -0.59
N ASP A 33 5.02 -4.24 -0.29
CA ASP A 33 5.71 -2.95 -0.18
C ASP A 33 5.46 -2.31 1.19
N VAL A 34 6.37 -1.43 1.58
CA VAL A 34 6.09 -0.45 2.63
C VAL A 34 5.84 0.90 1.95
N TYR A 35 4.64 1.44 2.16
CA TYR A 35 4.31 2.80 1.71
C TYR A 35 4.65 3.78 2.81
N CYS A 36 5.36 4.85 2.46
CA CYS A 36 5.81 5.87 3.40
C CYS A 36 5.26 7.22 2.96
N LEU A 37 4.43 7.83 3.81
CA LEU A 37 3.75 9.09 3.50
C LEU A 37 4.10 10.14 4.55
N LEU A 38 4.71 11.23 4.11
CA LEU A 38 4.83 12.44 4.91
C LEU A 38 3.46 13.14 4.99
N PRO A 39 3.25 14.05 5.96
CA PRO A 39 2.01 14.83 6.00
C PRO A 39 1.68 15.46 4.66
N GLY A 40 0.42 15.33 4.23
CA GLY A 40 -0.07 15.88 2.96
C GLY A 40 0.15 15.01 1.74
N GLN A 41 0.90 13.92 1.86
CA GLN A 41 1.14 13.02 0.72
C GLN A 41 -0.02 12.04 0.56
N SER A 42 -0.22 11.60 -0.68
CA SER A 42 -1.34 10.73 -1.06
C SER A 42 -0.96 9.81 -2.20
N GLN A 43 -1.68 8.70 -2.28
CA GLN A 43 -1.82 7.93 -3.51
C GLN A 43 -3.23 8.19 -4.03
N ALA A 44 -3.32 8.75 -5.25
CA ALA A 44 -4.60 9.12 -5.84
C ALA A 44 -5.49 7.89 -6.08
N SER A 45 -6.79 8.14 -6.14
CA SER A 45 -7.77 7.07 -6.38
C SER A 45 -7.49 6.37 -7.71
N HIS A 46 -7.47 5.07 -7.67
CA HIS A 46 -7.30 4.21 -8.84
C HIS A 46 -7.94 2.86 -8.55
N SER A 47 -8.07 2.03 -9.57
CA SER A 47 -8.59 0.67 -9.42
C SER A 47 -7.81 -0.29 -10.28
N HIS A 48 -7.83 -1.57 -9.88
CA HIS A 48 -7.23 -2.66 -10.65
C HIS A 48 -8.31 -3.73 -10.83
N ALA A 49 -8.64 -4.04 -12.09
CA ALA A 49 -9.77 -4.92 -12.40
C ALA A 49 -9.62 -6.35 -11.84
N ASP A 50 -8.38 -6.81 -11.70
CA ASP A 50 -8.10 -8.22 -11.44
C ASP A 50 -7.16 -8.45 -10.25
N ASN A 51 -6.99 -7.46 -9.40
CA ASN A 51 -6.04 -7.51 -8.29
C ASN A 51 -6.72 -7.10 -7.00
N ASP A 52 -6.47 -7.87 -5.95
CA ASP A 52 -6.86 -7.49 -4.59
C ASP A 52 -5.70 -6.76 -3.94
N LYS A 53 -6.01 -5.77 -3.11
CA LYS A 53 -5.01 -4.96 -2.42
C LYS A 53 -5.33 -4.83 -0.95
N VAL A 54 -4.33 -5.02 -0.12
CA VAL A 54 -4.44 -4.88 1.33
C VAL A 54 -3.56 -3.74 1.79
N TYR A 55 -4.13 -2.83 2.58
CA TYR A 55 -3.40 -1.79 3.30
C TYR A 55 -3.42 -2.12 4.78
N SER A 56 -2.25 -2.22 5.40
CA SER A 56 -2.12 -2.44 6.84
C SER A 56 -1.31 -1.31 7.44
N VAL A 57 -1.92 -0.48 8.28
CA VAL A 57 -1.21 0.65 8.88
C VAL A 57 -0.22 0.14 9.92
N LEU A 58 1.04 0.55 9.78
CA LEU A 58 2.13 0.17 10.67
C LEU A 58 2.41 1.27 11.69
N THR A 59 2.51 2.52 11.24
CA THR A 59 2.76 3.68 12.10
C THR A 59 1.95 4.87 11.62
N GLY A 60 1.62 5.78 12.53
CA GLY A 60 0.87 6.98 12.20
C GLY A 60 -0.60 6.69 11.90
N ARG A 61 -1.21 7.56 11.10
CA ARG A 61 -2.61 7.46 10.70
C ARG A 61 -2.75 7.82 9.23
N CYS A 62 -3.60 7.09 8.52
CA CYS A 62 -3.92 7.40 7.12
C CYS A 62 -5.41 7.29 6.89
N ARG A 63 -5.96 8.20 6.10
CA ARG A 63 -7.33 8.10 5.61
C ARG A 63 -7.31 7.24 4.35
N VAL A 64 -8.05 6.15 4.38
CA VAL A 64 -8.12 5.21 3.27
C VAL A 64 -9.53 5.26 2.68
N GLU A 65 -9.61 5.34 1.36
CA GLU A 65 -10.86 5.30 0.62
C GLU A 65 -10.97 3.96 -0.08
N ILE A 66 -12.07 3.26 0.15
CA ILE A 66 -12.39 1.99 -0.51
C ILE A 66 -13.79 2.13 -1.10
N GLY A 67 -13.88 2.27 -2.43
CA GLY A 67 -15.15 2.54 -3.08
C GLY A 67 -15.76 3.85 -2.58
N ALA A 68 -17.00 3.79 -2.09
CA ALA A 68 -17.71 4.94 -1.55
C ALA A 68 -17.45 5.18 -0.05
N GLU A 69 -16.69 4.30 0.59
CA GLU A 69 -16.39 4.40 2.02
C GLU A 69 -15.02 5.00 2.26
N GLN A 70 -14.87 5.68 3.38
CA GLN A 70 -13.56 6.15 3.81
C GLN A 70 -13.47 6.09 5.32
N ARG A 71 -12.26 5.86 5.81
CA ARG A 71 -11.98 5.78 7.25
C ARG A 71 -10.52 6.14 7.51
N THR A 72 -10.28 6.82 8.62
CA THR A 72 -8.92 7.03 9.11
C THR A 72 -8.49 5.79 9.89
N LEU A 73 -7.42 5.16 9.44
CA LEU A 73 -6.88 3.96 10.07
C LEU A 73 -5.64 4.28 10.87
N ARG A 74 -5.46 3.53 11.95
CA ARG A 74 -4.29 3.60 12.84
C ARG A 74 -3.52 2.28 12.78
N ALA A 75 -2.36 2.26 13.43
CA ALA A 75 -1.54 1.04 13.51
C ALA A 75 -2.37 -0.15 14.00
N GLY A 76 -2.26 -1.26 13.28
CA GLY A 76 -3.00 -2.48 13.56
C GLY A 76 -4.33 -2.60 12.81
N GLU A 77 -4.75 -1.55 12.12
CA GLU A 77 -6.00 -1.59 11.33
C GLU A 77 -5.69 -1.81 9.85
N VAL A 78 -6.63 -2.44 9.16
CA VAL A 78 -6.46 -2.92 7.79
C VAL A 78 -7.62 -2.46 6.93
N ALA A 79 -7.33 -2.09 5.68
CA ALA A 79 -8.34 -1.88 4.64
C ALA A 79 -8.06 -2.83 3.48
N ILE A 80 -9.14 -3.31 2.86
CA ILE A 80 -9.04 -4.24 1.75
C ILE A 80 -9.81 -3.67 0.56
N ALA A 81 -9.12 -3.53 -0.58
CA ALA A 81 -9.73 -3.19 -1.85
C ALA A 81 -9.79 -4.45 -2.70
N ALA A 82 -10.97 -5.04 -2.81
CA ALA A 82 -11.19 -6.17 -3.70
C ALA A 82 -11.03 -5.73 -5.16
N ALA A 83 -10.78 -6.68 -6.03
CA ALA A 83 -10.61 -6.44 -7.47
C ALA A 83 -11.75 -5.55 -8.01
N GLY A 84 -11.37 -4.53 -8.78
CA GLY A 84 -12.30 -3.60 -9.39
C GLY A 84 -12.74 -2.43 -8.50
N VAL A 85 -12.46 -2.47 -7.20
CA VAL A 85 -12.89 -1.42 -6.28
C VAL A 85 -11.85 -0.30 -6.26
N ALA A 86 -12.29 0.94 -6.49
CA ALA A 86 -11.41 2.10 -6.45
C ALA A 86 -10.89 2.32 -5.02
N HIS A 87 -9.64 2.75 -4.91
CA HIS A 87 -9.02 2.93 -3.61
C HIS A 87 -7.98 4.07 -3.65
N ALA A 88 -7.79 4.70 -2.51
CA ALA A 88 -6.81 5.77 -2.33
C ALA A 88 -6.34 5.80 -0.87
N VAL A 89 -5.18 6.37 -0.64
CA VAL A 89 -4.66 6.58 0.71
C VAL A 89 -4.09 7.98 0.83
N HIS A 90 -4.37 8.64 1.96
CA HIS A 90 -3.97 10.02 2.22
C HIS A 90 -3.42 10.14 3.64
N ASN A 91 -2.31 10.84 3.78
CA ASN A 91 -1.83 11.23 5.10
C ASN A 91 -2.30 12.65 5.39
N ASP A 92 -3.48 12.78 6.01
CA ASP A 92 -4.06 14.06 6.41
C ASP A 92 -3.58 14.49 7.81
N SER A 93 -2.69 13.71 8.42
CA SER A 93 -2.20 14.00 9.78
C SER A 93 -0.98 14.91 9.73
N ASP A 94 -0.47 15.26 10.89
CA ASP A 94 0.72 16.10 11.04
C ASP A 94 1.99 15.30 11.33
N ALA A 95 1.93 13.98 11.19
CA ALA A 95 3.05 13.07 11.44
C ALA A 95 3.24 12.09 10.28
N PRO A 96 4.47 11.55 10.08
CA PRO A 96 4.70 10.52 9.07
C PRO A 96 3.87 9.26 9.34
N ALA A 97 3.53 8.55 8.28
CA ALA A 97 2.77 7.30 8.37
C ALA A 97 3.38 6.26 7.45
N THR A 98 3.33 5.00 7.88
CA THR A 98 3.76 3.87 7.06
C THR A 98 2.68 2.80 7.02
N LEU A 99 2.58 2.13 5.86
CA LEU A 99 1.65 1.04 5.64
C LEU A 99 2.38 -0.12 4.99
N LEU A 100 2.04 -1.34 5.41
CA LEU A 100 2.40 -2.53 4.65
C LEU A 100 1.31 -2.73 3.60
N VAL A 101 1.71 -2.88 2.34
CA VAL A 101 0.77 -3.01 1.23
C VAL A 101 1.09 -4.26 0.45
N VAL A 102 0.08 -5.10 0.27
CA VAL A 102 0.19 -6.34 -0.51
C VAL A 102 -0.84 -6.27 -1.64
N MET A 103 -0.40 -6.58 -2.84
CA MET A 103 -1.30 -6.73 -3.99
C MET A 103 -1.07 -8.07 -4.66
N ALA A 104 -2.14 -8.76 -4.99
CA ALA A 104 -2.09 -10.07 -5.64
C ALA A 104 -3.23 -10.22 -6.66
N PRO A 105 -2.95 -10.79 -7.85
CA PRO A 105 -1.62 -11.05 -8.39
C PRO A 105 -0.84 -9.76 -8.66
N HIS A 106 0.45 -9.86 -8.98
CA HIS A 106 1.26 -8.68 -9.28
C HIS A 106 0.77 -8.05 -10.59
N PRO A 107 0.41 -6.76 -10.60
CA PRO A 107 -0.27 -6.18 -11.77
C PRO A 107 0.62 -6.00 -13.01
N ARG A 108 1.93 -5.94 -12.83
CA ARG A 108 2.84 -5.60 -13.93
C ARG A 108 4.06 -6.48 -14.03
N PHE A 109 4.14 -7.54 -13.24
CA PHE A 109 5.31 -8.41 -13.26
C PHE A 109 5.25 -9.29 -14.52
N PRO A 110 6.32 -9.35 -15.35
CA PRO A 110 6.35 -10.24 -16.51
C PRO A 110 6.10 -11.68 -16.08
N GLY A 111 5.20 -12.37 -16.75
CA GLY A 111 4.80 -13.73 -16.39
C GLY A 111 3.77 -13.81 -15.28
N ALA A 112 3.22 -12.68 -14.81
CA ALA A 112 2.11 -12.70 -13.87
C ALA A 112 0.94 -13.48 -14.45
N PRO A 113 0.14 -14.18 -13.59
CA PRO A 113 -1.04 -14.89 -14.07
C PRO A 113 -1.97 -13.92 -14.80
N PRO A 114 -2.66 -14.35 -15.86
CA PRO A 114 -3.63 -13.50 -16.51
C PRO A 114 -4.75 -13.14 -15.52
N PRO A 115 -5.39 -11.98 -15.71
CA PRO A 115 -6.55 -11.59 -14.90
C PRO A 115 -7.61 -12.69 -15.03
N GLY A 116 -8.09 -13.15 -13.88
CA GLY A 116 -8.99 -14.29 -13.87
C GLY A 116 -10.39 -14.00 -13.53
#